data_b951f3218cbc822c0a3c29817b3970ba
#
_entry.id   b951f3218cbc822c0a3c29817b3970ba
#
_cell.length_a   1.000
_cell.length_b   1.000
_cell.length_c   1.000
_cell.angle_alpha   90.00
_cell.angle_beta   90.00
_cell.angle_gamma   90.00
#
_symmetry.space_group_name_H-M   'P 1'
#
loop_
_entity.id
_entity.type
_entity.pdbx_description
1 polymer ?
#
loop_
_entity_poly.entity_id
_entity_poly.type
_entity_poly.pdbx_seq_one_letter_code
_entity_poly.pdbx_strand_id
1 'polypeptide(L)'
;LYVNEGNDVQALIVAFSNVKDIRHPIVVHINTLKGKGYERAEQDKETYHWRTPFDAETGEAKAGYEEDYSEVTARYLLEKMKKDPRVVAITSGTPAVLGFTPDRRREAGKQFVDVGIAEEHAVALASGIAANGGKPVYGVYSTFIQRSYDQLSQDLCINNNPAVLLVFWGTLSGMNDVTHLCFFDIPLISNIPNMVYLAPTCKEEYIAMLEWSIRQ
;
A
#
# COMPACT_ATOMS: atom_id res chain seq x y z
N LEU A 1 3.32 1.78 31.70
CA LEU A 1 1.93 1.44 32.07
C LEU A 1 1.29 0.61 30.95
N TYR A 2 0.69 -0.52 31.30
CA TYR A 2 -0.06 -1.37 30.35
C TYR A 2 -1.57 -1.23 30.61
N VAL A 3 -2.35 -1.03 29.54
CA VAL A 3 -3.81 -0.91 29.55
C VAL A 3 -4.41 -2.05 28.74
N ASN A 4 -4.97 -3.05 29.40
CA ASN A 4 -5.53 -4.23 28.74
C ASN A 4 -6.85 -3.93 28.01
N GLU A 5 -7.72 -3.13 28.63
CA GLU A 5 -9.02 -2.76 28.09
C GLU A 5 -8.95 -1.48 27.24
N GLY A 6 -8.09 -1.49 26.20
CA GLY A 6 -7.79 -0.31 25.40
C GLY A 6 -8.93 0.20 24.50
N ASN A 7 -10.00 -0.59 24.33
CA ASN A 7 -11.22 -0.14 23.67
C ASN A 7 -12.25 0.46 24.68
N ASP A 8 -11.96 0.44 25.97
CA ASP A 8 -12.80 1.06 27.00
C ASP A 8 -12.31 2.48 27.31
N VAL A 9 -13.16 3.47 27.02
CA VAL A 9 -12.86 4.88 27.22
C VAL A 9 -12.62 5.19 28.73
N GLN A 10 -13.34 4.54 29.65
CA GLN A 10 -13.16 4.77 31.09
C GLN A 10 -11.82 4.23 31.57
N ALA A 11 -11.40 3.07 31.09
CA ALA A 11 -10.07 2.52 31.36
C ALA A 11 -8.96 3.45 30.85
N LEU A 12 -9.14 4.06 29.67
CA LEU A 12 -8.19 5.04 29.10
C LEU A 12 -8.14 6.33 29.96
N ILE A 13 -9.29 6.87 30.40
CA ILE A 13 -9.35 8.05 31.27
C ILE A 13 -8.57 7.81 32.55
N VAL A 14 -8.78 6.66 33.19
CA VAL A 14 -8.06 6.28 34.41
C VAL A 14 -6.55 6.17 34.14
N ALA A 15 -6.17 5.47 33.07
CA ALA A 15 -4.77 5.27 32.71
C ALA A 15 -4.06 6.61 32.45
N PHE A 16 -4.65 7.49 31.66
CA PHE A 16 -4.06 8.81 31.38
C PHE A 16 -4.06 9.74 32.58
N SER A 17 -5.09 9.68 33.45
CA SER A 17 -5.13 10.44 34.70
C SER A 17 -3.98 10.05 35.64
N ASN A 18 -3.59 8.78 35.65
CA ASN A 18 -2.50 8.29 36.48
C ASN A 18 -1.12 8.75 36.01
N VAL A 19 -0.97 9.13 34.73
CA VAL A 19 0.34 9.47 34.16
C VAL A 19 0.49 10.94 33.76
N LYS A 20 -0.59 11.72 33.70
CA LYS A 20 -0.61 13.08 33.16
C LYS A 20 0.35 14.06 33.88
N ASP A 21 0.61 13.84 35.16
CA ASP A 21 1.45 14.73 35.97
C ASP A 21 2.89 14.19 36.18
N ILE A 22 3.23 13.06 35.54
CA ILE A 22 4.57 12.47 35.60
C ILE A 22 5.54 13.34 34.81
N ARG A 23 6.68 13.69 35.43
CA ARG A 23 7.70 14.60 34.86
C ARG A 23 8.86 13.90 34.15
N HIS A 24 8.70 12.64 33.79
CA HIS A 24 9.68 11.90 32.98
C HIS A 24 8.95 11.17 31.85
N PRO A 25 9.64 10.79 30.76
CA PRO A 25 9.03 9.99 29.69
C PRO A 25 8.41 8.71 30.23
N ILE A 26 7.19 8.40 29.78
CA ILE A 26 6.47 7.18 30.12
C ILE A 26 5.82 6.59 28.88
N VAL A 27 5.93 5.26 28.74
CA VAL A 27 5.22 4.51 27.69
C VAL A 27 3.89 4.01 28.26
N VAL A 28 2.80 4.40 27.60
CA VAL A 28 1.47 3.85 27.86
C VAL A 28 1.15 2.88 26.75
N HIS A 29 1.25 1.58 27.03
CA HIS A 29 0.93 0.54 26.07
C HIS A 29 -0.55 0.19 26.18
N ILE A 30 -1.31 0.50 25.14
CA ILE A 30 -2.76 0.29 25.09
C ILE A 30 -3.04 -0.90 24.18
N ASN A 31 -3.63 -1.95 24.73
CA ASN A 31 -4.05 -3.12 23.96
C ASN A 31 -5.47 -2.93 23.42
N THR A 32 -5.62 -2.86 22.10
CA THR A 32 -6.90 -2.68 21.43
C THR A 32 -7.22 -3.82 20.49
N LEU A 33 -8.52 -4.10 20.33
CA LEU A 33 -9.02 -4.96 19.26
C LEU A 33 -9.62 -4.08 18.17
N LYS A 34 -8.98 -4.07 16.98
CA LYS A 34 -9.50 -3.37 15.81
C LYS A 34 -10.83 -3.97 15.37
N GLY A 35 -11.84 -3.12 15.15
CA GLY A 35 -13.21 -3.55 14.82
C GLY A 35 -14.08 -3.85 16.04
N LYS A 36 -13.61 -3.64 17.27
CA LYS A 36 -14.31 -3.94 18.52
C LYS A 36 -15.75 -3.43 18.50
N GLY A 37 -16.69 -4.34 18.78
CA GLY A 37 -18.13 -4.05 18.82
C GLY A 37 -18.86 -4.38 17.52
N TYR A 38 -18.14 -4.79 16.47
CA TYR A 38 -18.74 -5.31 15.26
C TYR A 38 -18.06 -6.62 14.86
N GLU A 39 -18.72 -7.75 15.12
CA GLU A 39 -18.14 -9.10 15.02
C GLU A 39 -17.46 -9.36 13.66
N ARG A 40 -18.08 -8.95 12.56
CA ARG A 40 -17.51 -9.13 11.21
C ARG A 40 -16.17 -8.39 11.05
N ALA A 41 -16.06 -7.18 11.64
CA ALA A 41 -14.82 -6.41 11.60
C ALA A 41 -13.76 -6.97 12.56
N GLU A 42 -14.16 -7.60 13.65
CA GLU A 42 -13.24 -8.29 14.55
C GLU A 42 -12.63 -9.53 13.89
N GLN A 43 -13.41 -10.24 13.06
CA GLN A 43 -13.00 -11.44 12.32
C GLN A 43 -12.20 -11.12 11.06
N ASP A 44 -12.57 -10.07 10.32
CA ASP A 44 -11.92 -9.65 9.06
C ASP A 44 -11.49 -8.18 9.13
N LYS A 45 -10.39 -7.95 9.82
CA LYS A 45 -9.85 -6.60 10.07
C LYS A 45 -9.33 -5.91 8.82
N GLU A 46 -8.95 -6.68 7.79
CA GLU A 46 -8.44 -6.14 6.53
C GLU A 46 -9.60 -5.56 5.70
N THR A 47 -10.64 -6.33 5.45
CA THR A 47 -11.82 -5.87 4.70
C THR A 47 -12.51 -4.68 5.36
N TYR A 48 -12.57 -4.65 6.70
CA TYR A 48 -13.21 -3.57 7.45
C TYR A 48 -12.25 -2.46 7.89
N HIS A 49 -11.00 -2.46 7.42
CA HIS A 49 -10.08 -1.36 7.67
C HIS A 49 -10.51 -0.06 6.99
N TRP A 50 -10.87 -0.16 5.72
CA TRP A 50 -11.51 0.88 4.91
C TRP A 50 -12.48 0.20 3.96
N ARG A 51 -13.72 0.68 3.90
CA ARG A 51 -14.75 0.06 3.09
C ARG A 51 -15.74 1.10 2.58
N THR A 52 -16.21 0.91 1.34
CA THR A 52 -17.37 1.64 0.82
C THR A 52 -18.61 1.39 1.69
N PRO A 53 -19.64 2.24 1.63
CA PRO A 53 -20.87 2.03 2.39
C PRO A 53 -21.43 0.61 2.20
N PHE A 54 -21.75 -0.04 3.31
CA PHE A 54 -22.24 -1.42 3.34
C PHE A 54 -23.45 -1.56 4.27
N ASP A 55 -24.16 -2.66 4.16
CA ASP A 55 -25.23 -3.03 5.08
C ASP A 55 -24.61 -3.60 6.37
N ALA A 56 -24.97 -3.03 7.52
CA ALA A 56 -24.37 -3.43 8.79
C ALA A 56 -24.81 -4.82 9.28
N GLU A 57 -26.00 -5.28 8.85
CA GLU A 57 -26.52 -6.59 9.26
C GLU A 57 -25.93 -7.71 8.41
N THR A 58 -25.88 -7.52 7.09
CA THR A 58 -25.36 -8.53 6.15
C THR A 58 -23.87 -8.42 5.91
N GLY A 59 -23.28 -7.22 6.06
CA GLY A 59 -21.91 -6.92 5.68
C GLY A 59 -21.72 -6.73 4.18
N GLU A 60 -22.78 -6.72 3.36
CA GLU A 60 -22.68 -6.57 1.91
C GLU A 60 -22.50 -5.12 1.49
N ALA A 61 -21.67 -4.90 0.46
CA ALA A 61 -21.47 -3.57 -0.09
C ALA A 61 -22.76 -3.04 -0.75
N LYS A 62 -23.09 -1.76 -0.50
CA LYS A 62 -24.27 -1.11 -1.11
C LYS A 62 -24.03 -0.64 -2.55
N ALA A 63 -22.78 -0.51 -2.96
CA ALA A 63 -22.40 -0.20 -4.34
C ALA A 63 -22.02 -1.48 -5.07
N GLY A 64 -22.36 -1.55 -6.36
CA GLY A 64 -21.94 -2.64 -7.23
C GLY A 64 -20.41 -2.67 -7.38
N TYR A 65 -19.88 -3.85 -7.69
CA TYR A 65 -18.47 -4.02 -8.04
C TYR A 65 -18.24 -3.46 -9.45
N GLU A 66 -17.31 -2.53 -9.55
CA GLU A 66 -16.75 -2.09 -10.82
C GLU A 66 -15.28 -2.51 -10.90
N GLU A 67 -14.84 -3.01 -12.06
CA GLU A 67 -13.45 -3.36 -12.27
C GLU A 67 -12.60 -2.07 -12.20
N ASP A 68 -11.68 -2.02 -11.27
CA ASP A 68 -10.73 -0.91 -11.13
C ASP A 68 -9.31 -1.30 -11.58
N TYR A 69 -8.39 -0.35 -11.56
CA TYR A 69 -7.00 -0.59 -11.92
C TYR A 69 -6.28 -1.57 -10.96
N SER A 70 -6.72 -1.69 -9.71
CA SER A 70 -6.15 -2.65 -8.75
C SER A 70 -6.46 -4.08 -9.18
N GLU A 71 -7.72 -4.33 -9.59
CA GLU A 71 -8.17 -5.62 -10.11
C GLU A 71 -7.44 -6.01 -11.41
N VAL A 72 -7.33 -5.07 -12.33
CA VAL A 72 -6.59 -5.25 -13.59
C VAL A 72 -5.12 -5.59 -13.30
N THR A 73 -4.51 -4.87 -12.37
CA THR A 73 -3.11 -5.06 -11.97
C THR A 73 -2.88 -6.45 -11.38
N ALA A 74 -3.69 -6.85 -10.39
CA ALA A 74 -3.51 -8.15 -9.75
C ALA A 74 -3.62 -9.30 -10.75
N ARG A 75 -4.65 -9.28 -11.58
CA ARG A 75 -4.84 -10.31 -12.60
C ARG A 75 -3.66 -10.38 -13.58
N TYR A 76 -3.20 -9.22 -14.06
CA TYR A 76 -2.07 -9.14 -14.96
C TYR A 76 -0.78 -9.67 -14.32
N LEU A 77 -0.47 -9.23 -13.10
CA LEU A 77 0.74 -9.65 -12.40
C LEU A 77 0.75 -11.14 -12.07
N LEU A 78 -0.37 -11.71 -11.60
CA LEU A 78 -0.46 -13.15 -11.34
C LEU A 78 -0.19 -13.98 -12.61
N GLU A 79 -0.74 -13.57 -13.76
CA GLU A 79 -0.46 -14.26 -15.02
C GLU A 79 1.01 -14.10 -15.47
N LYS A 80 1.65 -12.99 -15.16
CA LYS A 80 3.09 -12.80 -15.42
C LYS A 80 3.95 -13.64 -14.49
N MET A 81 3.62 -13.69 -13.21
CA MET A 81 4.32 -14.47 -12.19
C MET A 81 4.33 -15.97 -12.50
N LYS A 82 3.23 -16.50 -13.03
CA LYS A 82 3.16 -17.90 -13.50
C LYS A 82 4.17 -18.23 -14.61
N LYS A 83 4.54 -17.23 -15.41
CA LYS A 83 5.41 -17.39 -16.58
C LYS A 83 6.86 -16.96 -16.34
N ASP A 84 7.07 -16.03 -15.41
CA ASP A 84 8.39 -15.48 -15.08
C ASP A 84 8.57 -15.38 -13.56
N PRO A 85 9.36 -16.29 -12.95
CA PRO A 85 9.59 -16.28 -11.51
C PRO A 85 10.37 -15.06 -11.00
N ARG A 86 10.90 -14.23 -11.89
CA ARG A 86 11.63 -13.00 -11.53
C ARG A 86 10.68 -11.83 -11.24
N VAL A 87 9.41 -11.91 -11.66
CA VAL A 87 8.43 -10.88 -11.37
C VAL A 87 8.02 -10.95 -9.91
N VAL A 88 8.19 -9.83 -9.18
CA VAL A 88 7.90 -9.73 -7.75
C VAL A 88 7.04 -8.50 -7.50
N ALA A 89 5.85 -8.68 -6.95
CA ALA A 89 5.00 -7.59 -6.49
C ALA A 89 5.39 -7.19 -5.06
N ILE A 90 5.56 -5.90 -4.84
CA ILE A 90 5.93 -5.32 -3.54
C ILE A 90 4.85 -4.33 -3.12
N THR A 91 4.50 -4.33 -1.85
CA THR A 91 3.65 -3.32 -1.22
C THR A 91 4.20 -2.89 0.14
N SER A 92 3.78 -1.73 0.61
CA SER A 92 4.15 -1.18 1.91
C SER A 92 2.91 -1.04 2.81
N GLY A 93 2.36 -2.21 3.22
CA GLY A 93 1.19 -2.27 4.11
C GLY A 93 -0.15 -1.97 3.43
N THR A 94 -0.17 -1.90 2.10
CA THR A 94 -1.37 -1.59 1.31
C THR A 94 -1.62 -2.61 0.18
N PRO A 95 -1.78 -3.90 0.47
CA PRO A 95 -1.92 -4.93 -0.57
C PRO A 95 -3.13 -4.70 -1.49
N ALA A 96 -4.17 -4.06 -1.00
CA ALA A 96 -5.36 -3.71 -1.77
C ALA A 96 -5.05 -2.77 -2.95
N VAL A 97 -4.02 -1.93 -2.85
CA VAL A 97 -3.62 -1.01 -3.93
C VAL A 97 -3.24 -1.74 -5.21
N LEU A 98 -2.64 -2.92 -5.06
CA LEU A 98 -2.30 -3.82 -6.16
C LEU A 98 -3.39 -4.86 -6.44
N GLY A 99 -4.53 -4.81 -5.74
CA GLY A 99 -5.60 -5.80 -5.84
C GLY A 99 -5.24 -7.19 -5.28
N PHE A 100 -4.20 -7.29 -4.45
CA PHE A 100 -3.77 -8.56 -3.86
C PHE A 100 -4.58 -8.90 -2.61
N THR A 101 -5.74 -9.52 -2.81
CA THR A 101 -6.55 -10.13 -1.76
C THR A 101 -5.76 -11.24 -1.03
N PRO A 102 -6.20 -11.72 0.16
CA PRO A 102 -5.54 -12.82 0.85
C PRO A 102 -5.34 -14.07 -0.04
N ASP A 103 -6.31 -14.41 -0.90
CA ASP A 103 -6.21 -15.53 -1.82
C ASP A 103 -5.13 -15.31 -2.88
N ARG A 104 -5.09 -14.14 -3.48
CA ARG A 104 -4.09 -13.77 -4.49
C ARG A 104 -2.67 -13.71 -3.92
N ARG A 105 -2.53 -13.30 -2.67
CA ARG A 105 -1.24 -13.36 -1.97
C ARG A 105 -0.78 -14.80 -1.76
N ARG A 106 -1.70 -15.71 -1.43
CA ARG A 106 -1.39 -17.15 -1.34
C ARG A 106 -1.01 -17.74 -2.70
N GLU A 107 -1.72 -17.35 -3.77
CA GLU A 107 -1.41 -17.77 -5.14
C GLU A 107 -0.03 -17.28 -5.57
N ALA A 108 0.30 -16.00 -5.35
CA ALA A 108 1.60 -15.41 -5.69
C ALA A 108 2.76 -15.99 -4.86
N GLY A 109 2.49 -16.42 -3.63
CA GLY A 109 3.49 -17.02 -2.74
C GLY A 109 4.71 -16.11 -2.53
N LYS A 110 5.90 -16.58 -2.85
CA LYS A 110 7.17 -15.84 -2.66
C LYS A 110 7.35 -14.65 -3.60
N GLN A 111 6.53 -14.55 -4.65
CA GLN A 111 6.57 -13.43 -5.59
C GLN A 111 5.74 -12.23 -5.12
N PHE A 112 5.10 -12.31 -3.95
CA PHE A 112 4.45 -11.19 -3.29
C PHE A 112 5.16 -10.89 -1.97
N VAL A 113 5.54 -9.62 -1.78
CA VAL A 113 6.23 -9.14 -0.57
C VAL A 113 5.50 -7.92 -0.02
N ASP A 114 5.13 -7.98 1.24
CA ASP A 114 4.63 -6.83 2.00
C ASP A 114 5.68 -6.46 3.05
N VAL A 115 6.23 -5.26 2.94
CA VAL A 115 7.28 -4.77 3.86
C VAL A 115 6.70 -4.03 5.08
N GLY A 116 5.37 -3.98 5.21
CA GLY A 116 4.71 -3.13 6.20
C GLY A 116 4.77 -1.65 5.80
N ILE A 117 4.46 -0.74 6.72
CA ILE A 117 4.49 0.71 6.48
C ILE A 117 5.97 1.17 6.47
N ALA A 118 6.66 0.88 5.36
CA ALA A 118 8.08 1.16 5.17
C ALA A 118 8.39 1.38 3.68
N GLU A 119 7.87 2.48 3.13
CA GLU A 119 7.98 2.81 1.70
C GLU A 119 9.42 2.96 1.24
N GLU A 120 10.26 3.56 2.08
CA GLU A 120 11.70 3.70 1.82
C GLU A 120 12.36 2.33 1.65
N HIS A 121 12.02 1.39 2.53
CA HIS A 121 12.53 0.02 2.43
C HIS A 121 11.98 -0.71 1.19
N ALA A 122 10.72 -0.47 0.81
CA ALA A 122 10.14 -1.06 -0.40
C ALA A 122 10.92 -0.66 -1.66
N VAL A 123 11.33 0.60 -1.77
CA VAL A 123 12.14 1.09 -2.89
C VAL A 123 13.56 0.49 -2.86
N ALA A 124 14.22 0.48 -1.70
CA ALA A 124 15.54 -0.13 -1.55
C ALA A 124 15.51 -1.65 -1.85
N LEU A 125 14.45 -2.36 -1.41
CA LEU A 125 14.23 -3.76 -1.72
C LEU A 125 14.02 -3.98 -3.23
N ALA A 126 13.23 -3.13 -3.90
CA ALA A 126 13.03 -3.17 -5.34
C ALA A 126 14.36 -3.02 -6.08
N SER A 127 15.20 -2.07 -5.66
CA SER A 127 16.55 -1.89 -6.19
C SER A 127 17.40 -3.16 -6.03
N GLY A 128 17.41 -3.75 -4.84
CA GLY A 128 18.16 -4.99 -4.58
C GLY A 128 17.69 -6.18 -5.41
N ILE A 129 16.37 -6.32 -5.60
CA ILE A 129 15.78 -7.35 -6.47
C ILE A 129 16.22 -7.14 -7.92
N ALA A 130 16.13 -5.91 -8.42
CA ALA A 130 16.52 -5.56 -9.77
C ALA A 130 18.01 -5.79 -10.03
N ALA A 131 18.88 -5.40 -9.10
CA ALA A 131 20.33 -5.63 -9.17
C ALA A 131 20.70 -7.11 -9.29
N ASN A 132 19.83 -8.02 -8.84
CA ASN A 132 19.99 -9.47 -8.94
C ASN A 132 19.17 -10.10 -10.07
N GLY A 133 18.73 -9.31 -11.07
CA GLY A 133 18.04 -9.78 -12.25
C GLY A 133 16.54 -10.06 -12.05
N GLY A 134 15.99 -9.69 -10.92
CA GLY A 134 14.56 -9.72 -10.66
C GLY A 134 13.82 -8.56 -11.35
N LYS A 135 12.50 -8.65 -11.40
CA LYS A 135 11.60 -7.65 -12.02
C LYS A 135 10.61 -7.15 -10.97
N PRO A 136 11.02 -6.23 -10.12
CA PRO A 136 10.16 -5.71 -9.06
C PRO A 136 9.09 -4.77 -9.60
N VAL A 137 7.87 -4.94 -9.09
CA VAL A 137 6.72 -4.06 -9.33
C VAL A 137 6.21 -3.60 -7.97
N TYR A 138 6.50 -2.37 -7.61
CA TYR A 138 6.08 -1.79 -6.34
C TYR A 138 4.82 -0.94 -6.50
N GLY A 139 3.75 -1.31 -5.79
CA GLY A 139 2.49 -0.58 -5.76
C GLY A 139 2.34 0.26 -4.49
N VAL A 140 2.04 1.53 -4.66
CA VAL A 140 1.97 2.50 -3.58
C VAL A 140 0.96 3.61 -3.89
N TYR A 141 0.36 4.18 -2.86
CA TYR A 141 -0.43 5.41 -3.03
C TYR A 141 0.49 6.61 -3.27
N SER A 142 0.03 7.50 -4.14
CA SER A 142 0.75 8.71 -4.53
C SER A 142 1.22 9.55 -3.34
N THR A 143 0.37 9.72 -2.33
CA THR A 143 0.72 10.47 -1.12
C THR A 143 1.85 9.81 -0.32
N PHE A 144 2.03 8.49 -0.40
CA PHE A 144 3.02 7.76 0.40
C PHE A 144 4.40 7.69 -0.28
N ILE A 145 4.45 7.72 -1.61
CA ILE A 145 5.74 7.67 -2.32
C ILE A 145 6.63 8.89 -2.03
N GLN A 146 6.06 10.00 -1.54
CA GLN A 146 6.78 11.22 -1.25
C GLN A 146 7.94 11.03 -0.26
N ARG A 147 7.78 10.14 0.72
CA ARG A 147 8.83 9.87 1.72
C ARG A 147 10.02 9.09 1.18
N SER A 148 9.90 8.53 -0.02
CA SER A 148 10.92 7.68 -0.63
C SER A 148 11.77 8.41 -1.67
N TYR A 149 11.76 9.74 -1.70
CA TYR A 149 12.48 10.52 -2.72
C TYR A 149 13.98 10.20 -2.77
N ASP A 150 14.60 10.08 -1.60
CA ASP A 150 16.02 9.74 -1.49
C ASP A 150 16.31 8.35 -2.09
N GLN A 151 15.53 7.34 -1.72
CA GLN A 151 15.69 5.97 -2.22
C GLN A 151 15.38 5.87 -3.72
N LEU A 152 14.40 6.62 -4.24
CA LEU A 152 14.13 6.70 -5.67
C LEU A 152 15.33 7.26 -6.43
N SER A 153 15.93 8.33 -5.94
CA SER A 153 17.08 8.97 -6.57
C SER A 153 18.36 8.17 -6.40
N GLN A 154 18.68 7.74 -5.19
CA GLN A 154 19.95 7.07 -4.84
C GLN A 154 19.93 5.58 -5.18
N ASP A 155 18.94 4.83 -4.63
CA ASP A 155 18.96 3.38 -4.74
C ASP A 155 18.56 2.87 -6.13
N LEU A 156 17.55 3.49 -6.76
CA LEU A 156 17.13 3.09 -8.10
C LEU A 156 17.88 3.81 -9.20
N CYS A 157 17.83 5.15 -9.24
CA CYS A 157 18.19 5.90 -10.43
C CYS A 157 19.70 6.07 -10.61
N ILE A 158 20.45 6.37 -9.55
CA ILE A 158 21.93 6.46 -9.62
C ILE A 158 22.52 5.08 -9.91
N ASN A 159 21.98 4.02 -9.30
CA ASN A 159 22.43 2.65 -9.54
C ASN A 159 21.92 2.08 -10.86
N ASN A 160 21.00 2.78 -11.52
CA ASN A 160 20.36 2.34 -12.78
C ASN A 160 19.73 0.93 -12.67
N ASN A 161 19.10 0.64 -11.54
CA ASN A 161 18.41 -0.61 -11.28
C ASN A 161 16.94 -0.50 -11.74
N PRO A 162 16.50 -1.29 -12.75
CA PRO A 162 15.15 -1.15 -13.29
C PRO A 162 14.09 -1.66 -12.33
N ALA A 163 13.10 -0.81 -12.03
CA ALA A 163 11.93 -1.17 -11.22
C ALA A 163 10.68 -0.47 -11.76
N VAL A 164 9.54 -1.12 -11.62
CA VAL A 164 8.24 -0.53 -11.96
C VAL A 164 7.61 0.00 -10.67
N LEU A 165 7.26 1.28 -10.67
CA LEU A 165 6.54 1.94 -9.59
C LEU A 165 5.11 2.22 -10.07
N LEU A 166 4.12 1.57 -9.47
CA LEU A 166 2.71 1.81 -9.74
C LEU A 166 2.17 2.77 -8.70
N VAL A 167 2.05 4.04 -9.08
CA VAL A 167 1.60 5.12 -8.20
C VAL A 167 0.10 5.31 -8.38
N PHE A 168 -0.67 4.78 -7.44
CA PHE A 168 -2.13 4.81 -7.47
C PHE A 168 -2.69 6.09 -6.85
N TRP A 169 -3.89 6.44 -7.29
CA TRP A 169 -4.65 7.60 -6.81
C TRP A 169 -3.95 8.93 -7.02
N GLY A 170 -3.17 9.05 -8.08
CA GLY A 170 -2.65 10.30 -8.57
C GLY A 170 -3.72 11.15 -9.26
N THR A 171 -4.82 11.44 -8.57
CA THR A 171 -5.98 12.14 -9.13
C THR A 171 -6.60 13.11 -8.15
N LEU A 172 -7.27 14.13 -8.68
CA LEU A 172 -8.08 15.08 -7.92
C LEU A 172 -9.53 14.63 -7.72
N SER A 173 -9.95 13.58 -8.43
CA SER A 173 -11.33 13.09 -8.38
C SER A 173 -11.47 11.88 -7.46
N GLY A 174 -12.61 11.78 -6.78
CA GLY A 174 -13.06 10.56 -6.09
C GLY A 174 -12.62 10.40 -4.64
N MET A 175 -11.72 11.24 -4.13
CA MET A 175 -11.32 11.21 -2.72
C MET A 175 -11.74 12.50 -2.00
N ASN A 176 -12.49 12.32 -0.93
CA ASN A 176 -12.85 13.41 -0.01
C ASN A 176 -11.83 13.55 1.15
N ASP A 177 -10.66 12.97 1.00
CA ASP A 177 -9.63 12.91 2.02
C ASP A 177 -8.44 13.80 1.62
N VAL A 178 -8.25 14.89 2.36
CA VAL A 178 -7.16 15.85 2.13
C VAL A 178 -5.77 15.25 2.33
N THR A 179 -5.65 14.11 3.00
CA THR A 179 -4.36 13.45 3.29
C THR A 179 -3.91 12.50 2.19
N HIS A 180 -4.79 12.12 1.26
CA HIS A 180 -4.53 11.15 0.20
C HIS A 180 -4.63 11.74 -1.20
N LEU A 181 -4.63 13.07 -1.32
CA LEU A 181 -4.61 13.77 -2.60
C LEU A 181 -3.19 13.86 -3.14
N CYS A 182 -3.06 13.73 -4.45
CA CYS A 182 -1.81 13.83 -5.15
C CYS A 182 -1.69 15.19 -5.86
N PHE A 183 -0.84 16.05 -5.33
CA PHE A 183 -0.55 17.36 -5.94
C PHE A 183 0.90 17.51 -6.38
N PHE A 184 1.81 16.68 -5.86
CA PHE A 184 3.25 16.90 -5.95
C PHE A 184 4.00 15.77 -6.66
N ASP A 185 3.33 14.72 -7.12
CA ASP A 185 3.94 13.56 -7.76
C ASP A 185 4.68 13.90 -9.04
N ILE A 186 4.09 14.70 -9.93
CA ILE A 186 4.74 15.10 -11.17
C ILE A 186 6.05 15.86 -10.91
N PRO A 187 6.06 16.98 -10.13
CA PRO A 187 7.31 17.67 -9.82
C PRO A 187 8.28 16.82 -8.97
N LEU A 188 7.77 15.93 -8.11
CA LEU A 188 8.59 15.01 -7.32
C LEU A 188 9.40 14.07 -8.21
N ILE A 189 8.73 13.42 -9.17
CA ILE A 189 9.33 12.37 -10.00
C ILE A 189 10.10 12.96 -11.19
N SER A 190 9.61 14.04 -11.80
CA SER A 190 10.16 14.59 -13.04
C SER A 190 11.58 15.16 -12.91
N ASN A 191 12.05 15.46 -11.70
CA ASN A 191 13.41 15.94 -11.46
C ASN A 191 14.42 14.82 -11.14
N ILE A 192 13.98 13.56 -11.05
CA ILE A 192 14.85 12.41 -10.81
C ILE A 192 15.38 11.91 -12.16
N PRO A 193 16.71 11.89 -12.40
CA PRO A 193 17.26 11.43 -13.65
C PRO A 193 17.01 9.93 -13.89
N ASN A 194 16.92 9.53 -15.16
CA ASN A 194 16.64 8.15 -15.59
C ASN A 194 15.25 7.61 -15.22
N MET A 195 14.37 8.46 -14.70
CA MET A 195 12.99 8.09 -14.41
C MET A 195 12.12 8.29 -15.66
N VAL A 196 11.34 7.28 -16.04
CA VAL A 196 10.32 7.38 -17.09
C VAL A 196 8.95 7.49 -16.43
N TYR A 197 8.27 8.60 -16.66
CA TYR A 197 6.94 8.86 -16.11
C TYR A 197 5.88 8.56 -17.17
N LEU A 198 4.97 7.63 -16.87
CA LEU A 198 3.88 7.21 -17.76
C LEU A 198 2.53 7.52 -17.10
N ALA A 199 1.57 8.00 -17.87
CA ALA A 199 0.23 8.33 -17.41
C ALA A 199 -0.83 7.76 -18.38
N PRO A 200 -1.26 6.50 -18.20
CA PRO A 200 -2.25 5.88 -19.08
C PRO A 200 -3.62 6.56 -18.94
N THR A 201 -4.34 6.68 -20.04
CA THR A 201 -5.69 7.28 -20.10
C THR A 201 -6.81 6.24 -20.16
N CYS A 202 -6.47 4.99 -20.46
CA CYS A 202 -7.42 3.89 -20.51
C CYS A 202 -6.75 2.56 -20.10
N LYS A 203 -7.57 1.54 -19.93
CA LYS A 203 -7.12 0.20 -19.50
C LYS A 203 -6.12 -0.44 -20.47
N GLU A 204 -6.36 -0.30 -21.75
CA GLU A 204 -5.51 -0.87 -22.79
C GLU A 204 -4.11 -0.23 -22.78
N GLU A 205 -4.04 1.09 -22.65
CA GLU A 205 -2.77 1.81 -22.48
C GLU A 205 -2.07 1.40 -21.19
N TYR A 206 -2.82 1.29 -20.09
CA TYR A 206 -2.26 0.85 -18.81
C TYR A 206 -1.58 -0.51 -18.91
N ILE A 207 -2.25 -1.50 -19.49
CA ILE A 207 -1.69 -2.85 -19.69
C ILE A 207 -0.47 -2.80 -20.61
N ALA A 208 -0.53 -2.05 -21.69
CA ALA A 208 0.60 -1.92 -22.62
C ALA A 208 1.82 -1.25 -21.97
N MET A 209 1.61 -0.19 -21.19
CA MET A 209 2.66 0.50 -20.44
C MET A 209 3.25 -0.39 -19.35
N LEU A 210 2.42 -1.15 -18.63
CA LEU A 210 2.86 -2.11 -17.62
C LEU A 210 3.69 -3.24 -18.22
N GLU A 211 3.25 -3.79 -19.36
CA GLU A 211 3.99 -4.81 -20.11
C GLU A 211 5.36 -4.27 -20.56
N TRP A 212 5.38 -3.06 -21.12
CA TRP A 212 6.61 -2.42 -21.54
C TRP A 212 7.55 -2.19 -20.36
N SER A 213 7.05 -1.66 -19.25
CA SER A 213 7.85 -1.32 -18.06
C SER A 213 8.50 -2.56 -17.43
N ILE A 214 7.81 -3.70 -17.37
CA ILE A 214 8.35 -4.95 -16.78
C ILE A 214 9.46 -5.57 -17.67
N ARG A 215 9.55 -5.17 -18.93
CA ARG A 215 10.58 -5.69 -19.85
C ARG A 215 11.91 -4.94 -19.78
N GLN A 216 11.96 -3.78 -19.17
CA GLN A 216 13.16 -2.95 -19.08
C GLN A 216 14.25 -3.56 -18.20
#